data_a3fa4f75565588e7d2eafe4e5613a8d7
#
_entry.id   a3fa4f75565588e7d2eafe4e5613a8d7
#
_cell.length_a   1.000
_cell.length_b   1.000
_cell.length_c   1.000
_cell.angle_alpha   90.00
_cell.angle_beta   90.00
_cell.angle_gamma   90.00
#
_symmetry.space_group_name_H-M   'P 1'
#
loop_
_entity.id
_entity.type
_entity.pdbx_description
1 polymer ?
#
loop_
_entity_poly.entity_id
_entity_poly.type
_entity_poly.pdbx_seq_one_letter_code
_entity_poly.pdbx_strand_id
1 'polypeptide(L)'
;DNGFSINKWIPFFANFNDTSICWFVSLVIKAASGFSFIASSKPIFLVKDPFGCHGSYAEHFEKEMEESLPALGIEVEFLYQHKEYNACKYAEGIKHALQNTEKIKLHLNKHRKENLPENWLPIAVFSKFDGTDEVKNLRYDGEWSVSYEVSDGSTETVNFKDGGDVKLRWRIDWPMRWDFENVDFEPGGKDHSTKGGSFDTGRDIIMDLWARDAPTYIMYDFINVKGQTGKMSSSAGNVLTVSDVLKVYTPELLRYLFAGTRPNTEFCISFDVDV
;
A
#
# COMPACT_ATOMS: atom_id res chain seq x y z
N ASP A 1 27.85 13.23 -19.17
CA ASP A 1 26.39 13.15 -19.29
C ASP A 1 25.89 11.93 -18.51
N ASN A 2 25.84 12.07 -17.19
CA ASN A 2 25.20 11.09 -16.33
C ASN A 2 23.73 11.53 -16.17
N GLY A 3 22.90 11.06 -17.09
CA GLY A 3 21.47 11.25 -17.00
C GLY A 3 20.89 10.50 -15.79
N PHE A 4 20.75 11.21 -14.69
CA PHE A 4 19.86 10.79 -13.62
C PHE A 4 18.43 10.85 -14.16
N SER A 5 17.92 9.71 -14.58
CA SER A 5 16.52 9.59 -14.97
C SER A 5 15.66 9.63 -13.72
N ILE A 6 14.97 10.75 -13.51
CA ILE A 6 14.02 10.99 -12.43
C ILE A 6 12.76 10.08 -12.57
N ASN A 7 12.67 9.30 -13.63
CA ASN A 7 11.49 8.50 -14.01
C ASN A 7 11.27 7.22 -13.20
N LYS A 8 12.04 6.95 -12.15
CA LYS A 8 11.84 5.79 -11.26
C LYS A 8 11.45 6.17 -9.83
N TRP A 9 10.77 7.28 -9.71
CA TRP A 9 10.19 7.70 -8.43
C TRP A 9 8.79 7.15 -8.34
N ILE A 10 8.60 6.00 -7.75
CA ILE A 10 7.30 5.60 -7.23
C ILE A 10 7.38 4.15 -6.75
N PRO A 11 6.84 3.86 -5.61
CA PRO A 11 5.47 3.37 -5.47
C PRO A 11 4.75 3.80 -4.17
N PHE A 12 5.01 4.97 -3.65
CA PHE A 12 4.60 5.27 -2.28
C PHE A 12 3.10 5.60 -2.11
N PHE A 13 2.44 6.12 -3.13
CA PHE A 13 1.04 6.54 -3.02
C PHE A 13 0.01 5.53 -3.55
N ALA A 14 0.42 4.51 -4.27
CA ALA A 14 -0.48 3.50 -4.82
C ALA A 14 -0.71 2.28 -3.91
N ASN A 15 -0.28 2.34 -2.64
CA ASN A 15 -0.39 1.20 -1.72
C ASN A 15 -1.70 1.16 -0.93
N PHE A 16 -2.81 1.43 -1.61
CA PHE A 16 -4.16 1.29 -1.05
C PHE A 16 -4.64 -0.18 -0.94
N ASN A 17 -3.74 -1.15 -1.04
CA ASN A 17 -4.08 -2.56 -1.02
C ASN A 17 -3.58 -3.33 0.20
N ASP A 18 -3.32 -2.65 1.31
CA ASP A 18 -3.05 -3.33 2.57
C ASP A 18 -4.38 -3.79 3.20
N THR A 19 -4.44 -5.04 3.66
CA THR A 19 -5.59 -5.56 4.42
C THR A 19 -5.87 -4.74 5.68
N SER A 20 -4.86 -4.10 6.26
CA SER A 20 -5.04 -3.10 7.32
C SER A 20 -5.79 -1.86 6.84
N ILE A 21 -5.69 -1.50 5.56
CA ILE A 21 -6.45 -0.39 4.95
C ILE A 21 -7.88 -0.80 4.60
N CYS A 22 -8.16 -2.07 4.31
CA CYS A 22 -9.56 -2.54 4.18
C CYS A 22 -10.35 -2.32 5.48
N TRP A 23 -9.76 -2.59 6.63
CA TRP A 23 -10.33 -2.21 7.94
C TRP A 23 -10.51 -0.70 8.10
N PHE A 24 -9.62 0.07 7.53
CA PHE A 24 -9.55 1.51 7.60
C PHE A 24 -10.65 2.20 6.77
N VAL A 25 -10.87 1.74 5.54
CA VAL A 25 -11.95 2.20 4.66
C VAL A 25 -13.32 1.95 5.30
N SER A 26 -13.46 0.86 6.03
CA SER A 26 -14.65 0.55 6.84
C SER A 26 -15.04 1.65 7.80
N LEU A 27 -14.06 2.28 8.44
CA LEU A 27 -14.30 3.30 9.47
C LEU A 27 -14.57 4.68 8.85
N VAL A 28 -13.88 5.02 7.76
CA VAL A 28 -14.01 6.33 7.09
C VAL A 28 -15.35 6.47 6.35
N ILE A 29 -15.79 5.43 5.67
CA ILE A 29 -17.12 5.42 5.04
C ILE A 29 -18.23 5.56 6.09
N LYS A 30 -18.04 5.00 7.28
CA LYS A 30 -18.97 5.20 8.41
C LYS A 30 -19.05 6.64 8.90
N ALA A 31 -17.93 7.36 8.88
CA ALA A 31 -17.88 8.73 9.41
C ALA A 31 -18.39 9.77 8.42
N ALA A 32 -18.16 9.57 7.12
CA ALA A 32 -18.46 10.59 6.10
C ALA A 32 -19.89 10.55 5.53
N SER A 33 -20.59 9.41 5.58
CA SER A 33 -21.85 9.26 4.83
C SER A 33 -23.11 9.00 5.64
N GLY A 34 -23.01 8.79 6.96
CA GLY A 34 -24.19 8.38 7.76
C GLY A 34 -24.82 7.05 7.30
N PHE A 35 -24.26 6.40 6.30
CA PHE A 35 -24.70 5.11 5.80
C PHE A 35 -24.02 3.99 6.61
N SER A 36 -24.83 3.07 7.10
CA SER A 36 -24.36 1.81 7.68
C SER A 36 -23.76 0.95 6.55
N PHE A 37 -22.51 1.20 6.20
CA PHE A 37 -21.77 0.35 5.32
C PHE A 37 -21.19 -0.80 6.15
N ILE A 38 -21.66 -2.01 5.91
CA ILE A 38 -20.95 -3.21 6.35
C ILE A 38 -19.68 -3.22 5.51
N ALA A 39 -18.58 -2.78 6.11
CA ALA A 39 -17.30 -2.85 5.46
C ALA A 39 -16.92 -4.31 5.35
N SER A 40 -17.14 -4.81 4.18
CA SER A 40 -16.61 -6.09 3.76
C SER A 40 -15.10 -5.96 3.62
N SER A 41 -14.38 -7.04 3.93
CA SER A 41 -12.93 -7.21 3.68
C SER A 41 -12.62 -7.23 2.18
N LYS A 42 -13.26 -6.32 1.42
CA LYS A 42 -13.12 -6.19 -0.04
C LYS A 42 -12.01 -5.22 -0.40
N PRO A 43 -11.28 -5.49 -1.48
CA PRO A 43 -10.36 -4.52 -2.05
C PRO A 43 -11.06 -3.19 -2.37
N ILE A 44 -10.43 -2.07 -2.04
CA ILE A 44 -11.02 -0.73 -2.21
C ILE A 44 -11.32 -0.36 -3.66
N PHE A 45 -10.64 -0.98 -4.64
CA PHE A 45 -10.94 -0.80 -6.05
C PHE A 45 -12.24 -1.49 -6.49
N LEU A 46 -12.80 -2.40 -5.66
CA LEU A 46 -14.13 -3.01 -5.84
C LEU A 46 -15.21 -2.26 -5.06
N VAL A 47 -14.84 -1.33 -4.18
CA VAL A 47 -15.78 -0.50 -3.44
C VAL A 47 -16.26 0.62 -4.34
N LYS A 48 -17.59 0.77 -4.48
CA LYS A 48 -18.19 1.84 -5.30
C LYS A 48 -17.78 3.21 -4.77
N ASP A 49 -17.48 4.13 -5.67
CA ASP A 49 -17.22 5.52 -5.31
C ASP A 49 -18.45 6.17 -4.65
N PRO A 50 -18.37 6.58 -3.37
CA PRO A 50 -19.50 7.24 -2.69
C PRO A 50 -19.78 8.65 -3.20
N PHE A 51 -18.83 9.27 -3.90
CA PHE A 51 -18.97 10.60 -4.48
C PHE A 51 -19.63 10.55 -5.88
N GLY A 52 -19.65 9.38 -6.51
CA GLY A 52 -20.34 9.12 -7.77
C GLY A 52 -19.66 9.69 -9.01
N CYS A 53 -18.41 10.12 -8.93
CA CYS A 53 -17.65 10.71 -10.04
C CYS A 53 -16.66 9.73 -10.71
N HIS A 54 -16.34 8.60 -10.06
CA HIS A 54 -15.42 7.60 -10.58
C HIS A 54 -15.98 6.17 -10.44
N GLY A 55 -15.31 5.20 -11.02
CA GLY A 55 -15.76 3.80 -11.01
C GLY A 55 -15.62 3.13 -9.65
N SER A 56 -14.61 3.54 -8.84
CA SER A 56 -14.37 3.00 -7.52
C SER A 56 -13.86 4.05 -6.54
N TYR A 57 -13.92 3.69 -5.25
CA TYR A 57 -13.35 4.52 -4.18
C TYR A 57 -11.83 4.73 -4.35
N ALA A 58 -11.10 3.71 -4.77
CA ALA A 58 -9.68 3.84 -5.06
C ALA A 58 -9.44 4.82 -6.21
N GLU A 59 -10.15 4.65 -7.31
CA GLU A 59 -10.00 5.49 -8.51
C GLU A 59 -10.27 6.98 -8.22
N HIS A 60 -11.21 7.29 -7.33
CA HIS A 60 -11.47 8.67 -6.92
C HIS A 60 -10.20 9.36 -6.38
N PHE A 61 -9.51 8.75 -5.43
CA PHE A 61 -8.31 9.34 -4.85
C PHE A 61 -7.07 9.22 -5.74
N GLU A 62 -6.97 8.15 -6.54
CA GLU A 62 -5.94 8.01 -7.55
C GLU A 62 -6.00 9.16 -8.55
N LYS A 63 -7.18 9.47 -9.08
CA LYS A 63 -7.39 10.58 -10.03
C LYS A 63 -7.16 11.94 -9.41
N GLU A 64 -7.64 12.18 -8.20
CA GLU A 64 -7.37 13.43 -7.49
C GLU A 64 -5.86 13.70 -7.34
N MET A 65 -5.08 12.66 -7.00
CA MET A 65 -3.62 12.78 -6.92
C MET A 65 -3.00 13.03 -8.30
N GLU A 66 -3.36 12.23 -9.30
CA GLU A 66 -2.85 12.36 -10.67
C GLU A 66 -3.07 13.76 -11.24
N GLU A 67 -4.25 14.33 -11.02
CA GLU A 67 -4.63 15.66 -11.50
C GLU A 67 -3.92 16.78 -10.74
N SER A 68 -3.53 16.54 -9.48
CA SER A 68 -2.89 17.55 -8.63
C SER A 68 -1.39 17.72 -8.91
N LEU A 69 -0.68 16.63 -9.26
CA LEU A 69 0.79 16.64 -9.39
C LEU A 69 1.32 17.53 -10.51
N PRO A 70 0.70 17.60 -11.72
CA PRO A 70 1.16 18.49 -12.79
C PRO A 70 1.14 19.97 -12.40
N ALA A 71 0.19 20.41 -11.57
CA ALA A 71 0.14 21.77 -11.04
C ALA A 71 1.38 22.10 -10.20
N LEU A 72 1.99 21.10 -9.57
CA LEU A 72 3.25 21.22 -8.83
C LEU A 72 4.48 21.05 -9.72
N GLY A 73 4.34 20.85 -11.04
CA GLY A 73 5.41 20.56 -11.97
C GLY A 73 6.06 19.18 -11.70
N ILE A 74 5.28 18.24 -11.19
CA ILE A 74 5.70 16.87 -10.92
C ILE A 74 5.09 15.96 -11.99
N GLU A 75 5.96 15.34 -12.77
CA GLU A 75 5.60 14.35 -13.79
C GLU A 75 6.10 12.98 -13.35
N VAL A 76 5.19 12.01 -13.25
CA VAL A 76 5.48 10.67 -12.76
C VAL A 76 4.73 9.62 -13.56
N GLU A 77 5.25 8.39 -13.57
CA GLU A 77 4.56 7.22 -14.06
C GLU A 77 3.82 6.56 -12.90
N PHE A 78 2.53 6.28 -13.09
CA PHE A 78 1.69 5.63 -12.09
C PHE A 78 1.58 4.14 -12.34
N LEU A 79 1.92 3.34 -11.32
CA LEU A 79 1.76 1.89 -11.33
C LEU A 79 0.56 1.51 -10.45
N TYR A 80 -0.51 1.07 -11.09
CA TYR A 80 -1.74 0.66 -10.41
C TYR A 80 -1.62 -0.80 -9.98
N GLN A 81 -1.35 -1.05 -8.72
CA GLN A 81 -1.07 -2.39 -8.21
C GLN A 81 -2.19 -3.40 -8.49
N HIS A 82 -3.45 -2.98 -8.40
CA HIS A 82 -4.57 -3.86 -8.74
C HIS A 82 -4.55 -4.30 -10.22
N LYS A 83 -4.13 -3.43 -11.14
CA LYS A 83 -3.99 -3.79 -12.57
C LYS A 83 -2.83 -4.75 -12.79
N GLU A 84 -1.71 -4.53 -12.10
CA GLU A 84 -0.53 -5.39 -12.19
C GLU A 84 -0.83 -6.80 -11.65
N TYR A 85 -1.54 -6.90 -10.52
CA TYR A 85 -2.01 -8.17 -9.98
C TYR A 85 -3.02 -8.84 -10.90
N ASN A 86 -4.03 -8.13 -11.41
CA ASN A 86 -5.01 -8.67 -12.35
C ASN A 86 -4.39 -9.12 -13.68
N ALA A 87 -3.31 -8.49 -14.11
CA ALA A 87 -2.51 -8.90 -15.27
C ALA A 87 -1.54 -10.06 -14.95
N CYS A 88 -1.58 -10.60 -13.73
CA CYS A 88 -0.74 -11.71 -13.24
C CYS A 88 0.77 -11.45 -13.35
N LYS A 89 1.20 -10.19 -13.42
CA LYS A 89 2.62 -9.83 -13.58
C LYS A 89 3.47 -10.31 -12.41
N TYR A 90 2.90 -10.39 -11.22
CA TYR A 90 3.59 -10.83 -10.00
C TYR A 90 3.49 -12.34 -9.73
N ALA A 91 2.96 -13.12 -10.66
CA ALA A 91 2.75 -14.57 -10.45
C ALA A 91 4.04 -15.32 -10.08
N GLU A 92 5.16 -15.03 -10.75
CA GLU A 92 6.46 -15.62 -10.41
C GLU A 92 6.94 -15.18 -9.01
N GLY A 93 6.76 -13.91 -8.66
CA GLY A 93 7.10 -13.39 -7.33
C GLY A 93 6.26 -14.04 -6.22
N ILE A 94 4.96 -14.26 -6.47
CA ILE A 94 4.06 -14.99 -5.57
C ILE A 94 4.54 -16.42 -5.38
N LYS A 95 4.84 -17.13 -6.48
CA LYS A 95 5.35 -18.51 -6.44
C LYS A 95 6.66 -18.57 -5.65
N HIS A 96 7.59 -17.67 -5.93
CA HIS A 96 8.87 -17.61 -5.24
C HIS A 96 8.70 -17.39 -3.72
N ALA A 97 7.82 -16.49 -3.31
CA ALA A 97 7.52 -16.25 -1.91
C ALA A 97 6.87 -17.49 -1.23
N LEU A 98 5.94 -18.16 -1.91
CA LEU A 98 5.29 -19.37 -1.40
C LEU A 98 6.28 -20.50 -1.21
N GLN A 99 7.21 -20.70 -2.14
CA GLN A 99 8.28 -21.70 -2.04
C GLN A 99 9.29 -21.41 -0.92
N ASN A 100 9.41 -20.14 -0.51
CA ASN A 100 10.31 -19.69 0.56
C ASN A 100 9.57 -19.28 1.85
N THR A 101 8.36 -19.79 2.07
CA THR A 101 7.50 -19.43 3.22
C THR A 101 8.24 -19.53 4.55
N GLU A 102 9.02 -20.59 4.78
CA GLU A 102 9.74 -20.80 6.06
C GLU A 102 10.85 -19.75 6.29
N LYS A 103 11.57 -19.34 5.24
CA LYS A 103 12.55 -18.25 5.35
C LYS A 103 11.86 -16.93 5.70
N ILE A 104 10.74 -16.64 5.04
CA ILE A 104 9.93 -15.44 5.33
C ILE A 104 9.46 -15.45 6.78
N LYS A 105 8.94 -16.57 7.27
CA LYS A 105 8.53 -16.74 8.67
C LYS A 105 9.67 -16.46 9.64
N LEU A 106 10.88 -16.93 9.35
CA LEU A 106 12.06 -16.67 10.18
C LEU A 106 12.34 -15.16 10.29
N HIS A 107 12.32 -14.43 9.17
CA HIS A 107 12.53 -12.96 9.20
C HIS A 107 11.42 -12.24 9.95
N LEU A 108 10.16 -12.56 9.70
CA LEU A 108 9.03 -11.94 10.37
C LEU A 108 8.98 -12.22 11.87
N ASN A 109 9.30 -13.46 12.28
CA ASN A 109 9.25 -13.89 13.68
C ASN A 109 10.33 -13.23 14.56
N LYS A 110 11.46 -12.77 13.98
CA LYS A 110 12.49 -12.00 14.71
C LYS A 110 11.93 -10.81 15.48
N HIS A 111 10.84 -10.22 15.00
CA HIS A 111 10.26 -8.98 15.52
C HIS A 111 8.84 -9.15 16.07
N ARG A 112 8.39 -10.38 16.27
CA ARG A 112 7.05 -10.71 16.79
C ARG A 112 7.14 -11.23 18.22
N LYS A 113 6.14 -10.92 19.03
CA LYS A 113 5.99 -11.50 20.38
C LYS A 113 5.60 -12.98 20.31
N GLU A 114 4.77 -13.33 19.33
CA GLU A 114 4.30 -14.68 19.06
C GLU A 114 4.65 -15.04 17.63
N ASN A 115 5.10 -16.26 17.45
CA ASN A 115 5.44 -16.78 16.12
C ASN A 115 4.21 -16.90 15.24
N LEU A 116 4.42 -16.76 13.93
CA LEU A 116 3.38 -17.04 12.93
C LEU A 116 2.96 -18.52 13.03
N PRO A 117 1.67 -18.84 12.78
CA PRO A 117 1.18 -20.21 12.75
C PRO A 117 1.98 -21.10 11.80
N GLU A 118 2.01 -22.40 12.08
CA GLU A 118 2.73 -23.37 11.26
C GLU A 118 2.24 -23.38 9.81
N ASN A 119 0.92 -23.34 9.64
CA ASN A 119 0.24 -23.33 8.35
C ASN A 119 0.10 -21.93 7.71
N TRP A 120 0.78 -20.91 8.22
CA TRP A 120 0.74 -19.57 7.67
C TRP A 120 1.39 -19.51 6.28
N LEU A 121 0.75 -18.81 5.34
CA LEU A 121 1.28 -18.53 4.01
C LEU A 121 1.45 -17.01 3.81
N PRO A 122 2.43 -16.56 2.99
CA PRO A 122 2.76 -15.15 2.77
C PRO A 122 1.76 -14.44 1.87
N ILE A 123 0.56 -14.97 1.70
CA ILE A 123 -0.48 -14.49 0.78
C ILE A 123 -1.79 -14.16 1.50
N ALA A 124 -2.58 -13.30 0.87
CA ALA A 124 -4.01 -13.17 1.04
C ALA A 124 -4.70 -13.64 -0.25
N VAL A 125 -5.87 -14.26 -0.12
CA VAL A 125 -6.67 -14.72 -1.24
C VAL A 125 -8.04 -14.08 -1.13
N PHE A 126 -8.53 -13.47 -2.21
CA PHE A 126 -9.88 -12.92 -2.29
C PHE A 126 -10.83 -13.97 -2.85
N SER A 127 -11.85 -14.28 -2.07
CA SER A 127 -12.85 -15.27 -2.43
C SER A 127 -13.64 -14.82 -3.67
N LYS A 128 -13.79 -15.69 -4.63
CA LYS A 128 -14.66 -15.46 -5.81
C LYS A 128 -16.14 -15.47 -5.46
N PHE A 129 -16.53 -16.00 -4.30
CA PHE A 129 -17.94 -16.03 -3.86
C PHE A 129 -18.42 -14.66 -3.42
N ASP A 130 -17.61 -13.94 -2.62
CA ASP A 130 -18.03 -12.67 -2.02
C ASP A 130 -17.02 -11.54 -2.18
N GLY A 131 -15.83 -11.84 -2.72
CA GLY A 131 -14.75 -10.88 -2.96
C GLY A 131 -14.03 -10.45 -1.68
N THR A 132 -14.17 -11.17 -0.57
CA THR A 132 -13.49 -10.89 0.70
C THR A 132 -12.23 -11.73 0.87
N ASP A 133 -11.32 -11.33 1.75
CA ASP A 133 -10.16 -12.12 2.14
C ASP A 133 -10.38 -12.96 3.41
N GLU A 134 -11.63 -13.13 3.83
CA GLU A 134 -12.04 -13.94 4.96
C GLU A 134 -12.08 -15.44 4.59
N VAL A 135 -10.95 -15.99 4.19
CA VAL A 135 -10.80 -17.39 3.79
C VAL A 135 -10.06 -18.20 4.84
N LYS A 136 -10.33 -19.50 4.89
CA LYS A 136 -9.72 -20.46 5.83
C LYS A 136 -9.01 -21.56 5.08
N ASN A 137 -8.21 -22.34 5.82
CA ASN A 137 -7.62 -23.59 5.33
C ASN A 137 -6.86 -23.42 4.00
N LEU A 138 -6.12 -22.29 3.86
CA LEU A 138 -5.27 -22.02 2.71
C LEU A 138 -4.27 -23.16 2.50
N ARG A 139 -4.19 -23.69 1.27
CA ARG A 139 -3.24 -24.73 0.87
C ARG A 139 -2.64 -24.37 -0.48
N TYR A 140 -1.33 -24.39 -0.56
CA TYR A 140 -0.57 -24.22 -1.79
C TYR A 140 -0.26 -25.58 -2.41
N ASP A 141 -0.46 -25.74 -3.71
CA ASP A 141 -0.23 -27.00 -4.44
C ASP A 141 1.24 -27.27 -4.78
N GLY A 142 2.13 -26.30 -4.52
CA GLY A 142 3.55 -26.37 -4.88
C GLY A 142 3.84 -25.78 -6.26
N GLU A 143 2.85 -25.47 -7.05
CA GLU A 143 2.96 -24.95 -8.42
C GLU A 143 2.32 -23.57 -8.59
N TRP A 144 1.08 -23.48 -9.07
CA TRP A 144 0.46 -22.22 -9.45
C TRP A 144 -0.92 -21.99 -8.81
N SER A 145 -1.36 -22.91 -7.93
CA SER A 145 -2.70 -22.84 -7.40
C SER A 145 -2.73 -22.85 -5.88
N VAL A 146 -3.73 -22.18 -5.36
CA VAL A 146 -4.05 -22.13 -3.94
C VAL A 146 -5.51 -22.54 -3.75
N SER A 147 -5.76 -23.47 -2.83
CA SER A 147 -7.10 -23.85 -2.41
C SER A 147 -7.43 -23.21 -1.07
N TYR A 148 -8.68 -22.86 -0.88
CA TYR A 148 -9.20 -22.25 0.36
C TYR A 148 -10.65 -22.64 0.61
N GLU A 149 -11.07 -22.47 1.86
CA GLU A 149 -12.42 -22.69 2.33
C GLU A 149 -13.04 -21.36 2.76
N VAL A 150 -14.27 -21.09 2.35
CA VAL A 150 -15.05 -19.94 2.79
C VAL A 150 -15.93 -20.27 3.99
N SER A 151 -16.60 -19.28 4.56
CA SER A 151 -17.34 -19.41 5.82
C SER A 151 -18.50 -20.41 5.79
N ASP A 152 -19.07 -20.69 4.60
CA ASP A 152 -20.14 -21.67 4.42
C ASP A 152 -19.64 -23.11 4.25
N GLY A 153 -18.31 -23.34 4.26
CA GLY A 153 -17.67 -24.63 4.06
C GLY A 153 -17.39 -24.99 2.60
N SER A 154 -17.74 -24.11 1.65
CA SER A 154 -17.38 -24.29 0.24
C SER A 154 -15.87 -24.17 0.04
N THR A 155 -15.32 -25.00 -0.85
CA THR A 155 -13.88 -24.99 -1.18
C THR A 155 -13.71 -24.54 -2.62
N GLU A 156 -12.72 -23.69 -2.86
CA GLU A 156 -12.33 -23.23 -4.18
C GLU A 156 -10.83 -23.34 -4.38
N THR A 157 -10.43 -23.46 -5.64
CA THR A 157 -9.02 -23.41 -6.06
C THR A 157 -8.85 -22.31 -7.09
N VAL A 158 -7.88 -21.44 -6.84
CA VAL A 158 -7.53 -20.34 -7.75
C VAL A 158 -6.11 -20.52 -8.26
N ASN A 159 -5.93 -20.28 -9.56
CA ASN A 159 -4.62 -20.24 -10.19
C ASN A 159 -4.19 -18.77 -10.31
N PHE A 160 -3.09 -18.40 -9.66
CA PHE A 160 -2.62 -17.02 -9.65
C PHE A 160 -1.87 -16.59 -10.92
N LYS A 161 -1.83 -17.44 -11.95
CA LYS A 161 -1.49 -17.04 -13.34
C LYS A 161 -2.70 -16.63 -14.17
N ASP A 162 -3.91 -16.94 -13.71
CA ASP A 162 -5.13 -16.74 -14.48
C ASP A 162 -6.04 -15.64 -13.89
N GLY A 163 -5.60 -15.00 -12.80
CA GLY A 163 -6.37 -13.93 -12.15
C GLY A 163 -5.65 -13.29 -10.97
N GLY A 164 -6.13 -12.13 -10.56
CA GLY A 164 -5.58 -11.27 -9.51
C GLY A 164 -6.07 -11.58 -8.09
N ASP A 165 -6.74 -12.70 -7.87
CA ASP A 165 -7.37 -13.04 -6.59
C ASP A 165 -6.37 -13.41 -5.48
N VAL A 166 -5.12 -13.70 -5.83
CA VAL A 166 -4.03 -14.02 -4.90
C VAL A 166 -3.04 -12.88 -4.84
N LYS A 167 -2.79 -12.38 -3.63
CA LYS A 167 -1.89 -11.26 -3.39
C LYS A 167 -0.89 -11.60 -2.29
N LEU A 168 0.35 -11.12 -2.40
CA LEU A 168 1.31 -11.16 -1.31
C LEU A 168 0.87 -10.26 -0.15
N ARG A 169 1.15 -10.70 1.08
CA ARG A 169 0.98 -9.84 2.26
C ARG A 169 1.97 -8.69 2.22
N TRP A 170 1.58 -7.51 2.68
CA TRP A 170 2.30 -6.24 2.59
C TRP A 170 3.82 -6.34 2.82
N ARG A 171 4.25 -6.99 3.90
CA ARG A 171 5.68 -7.06 4.24
C ARG A 171 6.51 -7.92 3.29
N ILE A 172 5.87 -8.67 2.40
CA ILE A 172 6.48 -9.50 1.37
C ILE A 172 6.23 -8.90 -0.02
N ASP A 173 5.06 -8.33 -0.22
CA ASP A 173 4.69 -7.63 -1.44
C ASP A 173 5.66 -6.46 -1.74
N TRP A 174 5.99 -5.68 -0.72
CA TRP A 174 6.86 -4.53 -0.86
C TRP A 174 8.27 -4.88 -1.36
N PRO A 175 9.06 -5.77 -0.72
CA PRO A 175 10.36 -6.18 -1.24
C PRO A 175 10.27 -6.96 -2.57
N MET A 176 9.22 -7.74 -2.81
CA MET A 176 9.01 -8.38 -4.13
C MET A 176 8.89 -7.33 -5.24
N ARG A 177 8.15 -6.24 -5.00
CA ARG A 177 8.02 -5.16 -5.97
C ARG A 177 9.31 -4.35 -6.14
N TRP A 178 10.12 -4.19 -5.10
CA TRP A 178 11.44 -3.59 -5.26
C TRP A 178 12.30 -4.36 -6.27
N ASP A 179 12.24 -5.67 -6.24
CA ASP A 179 12.94 -6.51 -7.20
C ASP A 179 12.30 -6.41 -8.59
N PHE A 180 11.00 -6.62 -8.69
CA PHE A 180 10.28 -6.67 -9.97
C PHE A 180 10.37 -5.34 -10.73
N GLU A 181 10.18 -4.21 -10.07
CA GLU A 181 10.19 -2.86 -10.67
C GLU A 181 11.61 -2.26 -10.73
N ASN A 182 12.64 -2.96 -10.26
CA ASN A 182 14.01 -2.45 -10.15
C ASN A 182 14.10 -1.11 -9.40
N VAL A 183 13.52 -1.04 -8.22
CA VAL A 183 13.48 0.17 -7.41
C VAL A 183 14.87 0.47 -6.83
N ASP A 184 15.43 1.64 -7.12
CA ASP A 184 16.73 2.09 -6.62
C ASP A 184 16.63 3.01 -5.41
N PHE A 185 15.48 3.69 -5.26
CA PHE A 185 15.25 4.65 -4.19
C PHE A 185 13.82 4.53 -3.66
N GLU A 186 13.67 4.48 -2.33
CA GLU A 186 12.38 4.34 -1.64
C GLU A 186 12.27 5.36 -0.49
N PRO A 187 11.45 6.41 -0.60
CA PRO A 187 11.11 7.23 0.55
C PRO A 187 10.08 6.51 1.41
N GLY A 188 10.29 6.48 2.72
CA GLY A 188 9.37 5.81 3.63
C GLY A 188 8.98 6.63 4.85
N GLY A 189 7.73 6.54 5.26
CA GLY A 189 7.23 7.19 6.46
C GLY A 189 7.89 6.64 7.74
N LYS A 190 7.91 7.46 8.77
CA LYS A 190 8.46 7.15 10.09
C LYS A 190 7.88 5.85 10.69
N ASP A 191 6.61 5.57 10.44
CA ASP A 191 5.91 4.35 10.90
C ASP A 191 6.55 3.07 10.34
N HIS A 192 7.09 3.11 9.12
CA HIS A 192 7.77 1.99 8.48
C HIS A 192 9.24 1.89 8.83
N SER A 193 9.82 2.96 9.41
CA SER A 193 11.25 3.17 9.63
C SER A 193 11.72 2.77 11.03
N THR A 194 10.82 2.30 11.89
CA THR A 194 11.17 1.84 13.23
C THR A 194 12.01 0.57 13.17
N LYS A 195 12.92 0.39 14.13
CA LYS A 195 13.74 -0.82 14.22
C LYS A 195 12.87 -2.08 14.27
N GLY A 196 13.11 -3.02 13.36
CA GLY A 196 12.27 -4.20 13.16
C GLY A 196 10.94 -3.91 12.47
N GLY A 197 10.77 -2.70 11.95
CA GLY A 197 9.60 -2.28 11.18
C GLY A 197 9.54 -2.87 9.78
N SER A 198 8.67 -2.32 8.95
CA SER A 198 8.41 -2.88 7.61
C SER A 198 9.62 -2.78 6.70
N PHE A 199 10.40 -1.67 6.79
CA PHE A 199 11.60 -1.52 5.97
C PHE A 199 12.70 -2.50 6.36
N ASP A 200 13.01 -2.63 7.65
CA ASP A 200 14.03 -3.58 8.12
C ASP A 200 13.69 -5.02 7.73
N THR A 201 12.42 -5.42 7.89
CA THR A 201 11.98 -6.76 7.48
C THR A 201 12.00 -6.95 5.97
N GLY A 202 11.61 -5.93 5.20
CA GLY A 202 11.67 -5.94 3.73
C GLY A 202 13.10 -6.06 3.21
N ARG A 203 14.04 -5.32 3.81
CA ARG A 203 15.47 -5.39 3.48
C ARG A 203 16.05 -6.79 3.73
N ASP A 204 15.74 -7.41 4.87
CA ASP A 204 16.20 -8.75 5.17
C ASP A 204 15.61 -9.79 4.19
N ILE A 205 14.35 -9.62 3.82
CA ILE A 205 13.62 -10.51 2.91
C ILE A 205 14.15 -10.40 1.48
N ILE A 206 14.33 -9.19 0.94
CA ILE A 206 14.81 -9.03 -0.45
C ILE A 206 16.23 -9.59 -0.61
N MET A 207 17.08 -9.37 0.38
CA MET A 207 18.45 -9.88 0.36
C MET A 207 18.48 -11.41 0.38
N ASP A 208 17.69 -12.05 1.23
CA ASP A 208 17.68 -13.51 1.37
C ASP A 208 16.96 -14.22 0.22
N LEU A 209 15.86 -13.67 -0.27
CA LEU A 209 15.03 -14.34 -1.28
C LEU A 209 15.43 -13.99 -2.72
N TRP A 210 15.75 -12.74 -2.99
CA TRP A 210 16.05 -12.25 -4.34
C TRP A 210 17.54 -11.92 -4.56
N ALA A 211 18.39 -12.10 -3.53
CA ALA A 211 19.82 -11.82 -3.57
C ALA A 211 20.11 -10.37 -4.08
N ARG A 212 19.27 -9.43 -3.71
CA ARG A 212 19.33 -8.02 -4.10
C ARG A 212 19.41 -7.12 -2.88
N ASP A 213 20.17 -6.03 -2.96
CA ASP A 213 20.18 -4.99 -1.95
C ASP A 213 18.84 -4.22 -1.96
N ALA A 214 18.39 -3.83 -0.78
CA ALA A 214 17.23 -2.94 -0.67
C ALA A 214 17.52 -1.57 -1.31
N PRO A 215 16.48 -0.86 -1.78
CA PRO A 215 16.64 0.50 -2.29
C PRO A 215 17.31 1.43 -1.30
N THR A 216 17.97 2.48 -1.81
CA THR A 216 18.39 3.62 -0.97
C THR A 216 17.16 4.20 -0.30
N TYR A 217 17.17 4.24 1.04
CA TYR A 217 16.00 4.59 1.83
C TYR A 217 16.15 5.94 2.50
N ILE A 218 15.13 6.80 2.39
CA ILE A 218 15.05 8.05 3.14
C ILE A 218 13.75 8.05 3.95
N MET A 219 13.90 8.14 5.28
CA MET A 219 12.76 8.32 6.17
C MET A 219 12.25 9.76 6.09
N TYR A 220 10.91 9.93 6.02
CA TYR A 220 10.26 11.22 6.23
C TYR A 220 9.31 11.18 7.42
N ASP A 221 9.14 12.35 8.05
CA ASP A 221 8.26 12.52 9.20
C ASP A 221 6.85 12.96 8.78
N PHE A 222 5.97 13.12 9.74
CA PHE A 222 4.58 13.46 9.52
C PHE A 222 4.39 14.93 9.12
N ILE A 223 3.35 15.15 8.33
CA ILE A 223 2.80 16.47 8.03
C ILE A 223 1.51 16.61 8.83
N ASN A 224 1.39 17.69 9.59
CA ASN A 224 0.22 17.97 10.41
C ASN A 224 -0.52 19.20 9.88
N VAL A 225 -1.72 19.43 10.40
CA VAL A 225 -2.50 20.64 10.16
C VAL A 225 -2.50 21.46 11.44
N LYS A 226 -2.10 22.73 11.36
CA LYS A 226 -2.09 23.64 12.51
C LYS A 226 -3.50 23.75 13.10
N GLY A 227 -3.60 23.63 14.41
CA GLY A 227 -4.88 23.67 15.13
C GLY A 227 -5.63 22.34 15.20
N GLN A 228 -5.17 21.30 14.52
CA GLN A 228 -5.70 19.94 14.68
C GLN A 228 -4.86 19.15 15.70
N THR A 229 -5.52 18.33 16.51
CA THR A 229 -4.85 17.42 17.44
C THR A 229 -4.54 16.09 16.77
N GLY A 230 -3.26 15.70 16.78
CA GLY A 230 -2.80 14.44 16.21
C GLY A 230 -2.43 14.51 14.72
N LYS A 231 -1.84 13.43 14.22
CA LYS A 231 -1.43 13.30 12.83
C LYS A 231 -2.63 13.21 11.89
N MET A 232 -2.46 13.65 10.64
CA MET A 232 -3.42 13.35 9.59
C MET A 232 -3.59 11.85 9.44
N SER A 233 -4.83 11.41 9.31
CA SER A 233 -5.16 9.99 9.17
C SER A 233 -6.41 9.83 8.31
N SER A 234 -6.29 9.07 7.24
CA SER A 234 -7.42 8.78 6.37
C SER A 234 -8.57 8.08 7.12
N SER A 235 -8.27 7.27 8.14
CA SER A 235 -9.31 6.64 8.98
C SER A 235 -10.06 7.60 9.88
N ALA A 236 -9.42 8.70 10.26
CA ALA A 236 -10.06 9.75 11.05
C ALA A 236 -10.81 10.76 10.17
N GLY A 237 -10.64 10.70 8.85
CA GLY A 237 -11.26 11.63 7.90
C GLY A 237 -10.70 13.06 7.99
N ASN A 238 -9.53 13.24 8.61
CA ASN A 238 -8.89 14.56 8.79
C ASN A 238 -7.69 14.76 7.85
N VAL A 239 -7.73 14.12 6.69
CA VAL A 239 -6.70 14.26 5.64
C VAL A 239 -6.99 15.48 4.79
N LEU A 240 -5.95 16.25 4.49
CA LEU A 240 -5.94 17.26 3.44
C LEU A 240 -5.28 16.68 2.21
N THR A 241 -5.94 16.83 1.08
CA THR A 241 -5.38 16.45 -0.21
C THR A 241 -4.49 17.57 -0.77
N VAL A 242 -3.65 17.23 -1.76
CA VAL A 242 -2.87 18.24 -2.49
C VAL A 242 -3.78 19.28 -3.13
N SER A 243 -4.91 18.83 -3.69
CA SER A 243 -5.94 19.69 -4.28
C SER A 243 -6.51 20.68 -3.27
N ASP A 244 -6.76 20.27 -2.02
CA ASP A 244 -7.24 21.16 -0.96
C ASP A 244 -6.21 22.22 -0.60
N VAL A 245 -4.95 21.85 -0.48
CA VAL A 245 -3.86 22.78 -0.15
C VAL A 245 -3.66 23.79 -1.27
N LEU A 246 -3.75 23.39 -2.54
CA LEU A 246 -3.62 24.27 -3.70
C LEU A 246 -4.76 25.32 -3.84
N LYS A 247 -5.87 25.15 -3.12
CA LYS A 247 -6.92 26.22 -3.05
C LYS A 247 -6.46 27.44 -2.26
N VAL A 248 -5.43 27.29 -1.42
CA VAL A 248 -4.93 28.37 -0.52
C VAL A 248 -3.47 28.70 -0.81
N TYR A 249 -2.63 27.72 -1.09
CA TYR A 249 -1.20 27.88 -1.37
C TYR A 249 -0.95 27.92 -2.88
N THR A 250 -0.03 28.78 -3.33
CA THR A 250 0.47 28.66 -4.71
C THR A 250 1.35 27.42 -4.86
N PRO A 251 1.44 26.85 -6.07
CA PRO A 251 2.30 25.69 -6.31
C PRO A 251 3.76 25.89 -5.88
N GLU A 252 4.30 27.10 -6.12
CA GLU A 252 5.68 27.47 -5.78
C GLU A 252 5.90 27.46 -4.27
N LEU A 253 4.94 28.01 -3.51
CA LEU A 253 5.01 28.07 -2.06
C LEU A 253 4.91 26.66 -1.46
N LEU A 254 4.01 25.82 -2.00
CA LEU A 254 3.87 24.43 -1.56
C LEU A 254 5.15 23.65 -1.86
N ARG A 255 5.72 23.77 -3.05
CA ARG A 255 7.02 23.15 -3.38
C ARG A 255 8.14 23.61 -2.46
N TYR A 256 8.20 24.91 -2.17
CA TYR A 256 9.20 25.45 -1.24
C TYR A 256 9.06 24.88 0.17
N LEU A 257 7.83 24.77 0.67
CA LEU A 257 7.55 24.19 1.99
C LEU A 257 8.10 22.76 2.11
N PHE A 258 7.87 21.94 1.10
CA PHE A 258 8.39 20.55 1.09
C PHE A 258 9.90 20.49 0.84
N ALA A 259 10.43 21.22 -0.12
CA ALA A 259 11.85 21.20 -0.47
C ALA A 259 12.73 21.88 0.59
N GLY A 260 12.19 22.87 1.30
CA GLY A 260 12.88 23.59 2.36
C GLY A 260 12.89 22.88 3.71
N THR A 261 12.03 21.87 3.87
CA THR A 261 11.94 21.09 5.10
C THR A 261 12.76 19.80 4.98
N ARG A 262 13.57 19.50 5.99
CA ARG A 262 14.32 18.23 6.01
C ARG A 262 13.33 17.06 6.10
N PRO A 263 13.54 15.96 5.36
CA PRO A 263 12.61 14.84 5.36
C PRO A 263 12.24 14.30 6.74
N ASN A 264 13.21 14.22 7.64
CA ASN A 264 13.04 13.73 9.02
C ASN A 264 12.52 14.77 10.01
N THR A 265 11.93 15.86 9.54
CA THR A 265 11.38 16.94 10.35
C THR A 265 9.87 17.01 10.16
N GLU A 266 9.15 16.85 11.25
CA GLU A 266 7.71 17.08 11.30
C GLU A 266 7.39 18.57 11.07
N PHE A 267 6.42 18.88 10.25
CA PHE A 267 5.95 20.25 10.03
C PHE A 267 4.43 20.34 9.93
N CYS A 268 3.91 21.56 10.04
CA CYS A 268 2.48 21.83 9.97
C CYS A 268 2.14 22.68 8.75
N ILE A 269 1.07 22.31 8.04
CA ILE A 269 0.39 23.18 7.09
C ILE A 269 -0.58 24.05 7.88
N SER A 270 -0.57 25.37 7.66
CA SER A 270 -1.45 26.33 8.32
C SER A 270 -2.37 27.00 7.30
N PHE A 271 -3.64 27.13 7.65
CA PHE A 271 -4.62 27.92 6.88
C PHE A 271 -5.00 29.24 7.58
N ASP A 272 -4.25 29.59 8.63
CA ASP A 272 -4.46 30.86 9.33
C ASP A 272 -3.94 32.03 8.48
N VAL A 273 -4.62 33.15 8.54
CA VAL A 273 -4.30 34.37 7.76
C VAL A 273 -3.07 35.09 8.33
N ASP A 274 -2.65 34.76 9.55
CA ASP A 274 -1.59 35.41 10.30
C ASP A 274 -0.25 34.65 10.26
N VAL A 275 0.12 34.08 9.13
CA VAL A 275 1.41 33.40 8.92
C VAL A 275 2.37 34.30 8.17
#